data_9707c6ea67a1e961f9950652840f7908
#
_entry.id   9707c6ea67a1e961f9950652840f7908
#
_cell.length_a   1.000
_cell.length_b   1.000
_cell.length_c   1.000
_cell.angle_alpha   90.00
_cell.angle_beta   90.00
_cell.angle_gamma   90.00
#
_symmetry.space_group_name_H-M   'P 1'
#
loop_
_entity.id
_entity.type
_entity.pdbx_description
1 polymer ?
#
loop_
_entity_poly.entity_id
_entity_poly.type
_entity_poly.pdbx_seq_one_letter_code
_entity_poly.pdbx_strand_id
1 'polypeptide(L)'
;APGDLVVTYDPARVRQYQNMDDARTYGVDVNAKWTPVQSLTLTGGYSYLDTEANQYDEEDQVRKHVIIDGMAHHRATVSAIWTHAWRRSNYRLGIGVYGRIQSKRYYQDDGNGKAYNLWRLNTRHQFKLGKRWNAEVNAGIDNIFNYYETTYHSLNYGTTTAGRNFYGSLMIQFGQKKTKST
;
A
#
# COMPACT_ATOMS: atom_id res chain seq x y z
N ALA A 1 -32.17 37.01 -20.61
CA ALA A 1 -33.53 37.14 -20.03
C ALA A 1 -33.51 36.58 -18.61
N PRO A 2 -34.32 37.08 -17.65
CA PRO A 2 -34.38 36.47 -16.33
C PRO A 2 -34.93 35.05 -16.46
N GLY A 3 -34.08 34.07 -16.19
CA GLY A 3 -34.41 32.65 -16.28
C GLY A 3 -33.49 31.82 -17.17
N ASP A 4 -32.59 32.46 -17.88
CA ASP A 4 -31.60 31.70 -18.70
C ASP A 4 -30.60 31.02 -17.76
N LEU A 5 -30.55 29.69 -17.84
CA LEU A 5 -29.53 28.89 -17.15
C LEU A 5 -28.20 29.09 -17.88
N VAL A 6 -27.31 29.89 -17.29
CA VAL A 6 -25.93 30.00 -17.78
C VAL A 6 -25.11 28.90 -17.13
N VAL A 7 -24.78 27.87 -17.92
CA VAL A 7 -23.85 26.84 -17.48
C VAL A 7 -22.43 27.28 -17.89
N THR A 8 -21.66 27.70 -16.90
CA THR A 8 -20.22 27.92 -17.10
C THR A 8 -19.50 26.62 -16.76
N TYR A 9 -18.70 26.09 -17.69
CA TYR A 9 -17.84 24.95 -17.42
C TYR A 9 -16.38 25.40 -17.47
N ASP A 10 -15.59 24.79 -16.61
CA ASP A 10 -14.15 24.93 -16.62
C ASP A 10 -13.59 23.79 -17.49
N PRO A 11 -13.01 24.07 -18.66
CA PRO A 11 -12.49 23.02 -19.54
C PRO A 11 -11.41 22.17 -18.87
N ALA A 12 -10.66 22.72 -17.90
CA ALA A 12 -9.69 21.97 -17.11
C ALA A 12 -10.32 20.94 -16.18
N ARG A 13 -11.63 20.99 -15.95
CA ARG A 13 -12.39 20.06 -15.09
C ARG A 13 -13.35 19.13 -15.83
N VAL A 14 -13.49 19.31 -17.13
CA VAL A 14 -14.31 18.43 -17.95
C VAL A 14 -13.56 17.11 -18.13
N ARG A 15 -14.07 16.04 -17.52
CA ARG A 15 -13.59 14.69 -17.75
C ARG A 15 -14.31 14.13 -18.96
N GLN A 16 -13.62 13.95 -20.04
CA GLN A 16 -14.13 13.22 -21.19
C GLN A 16 -13.79 11.76 -21.03
N TYR A 17 -14.82 10.90 -21.10
CA TYR A 17 -14.60 9.45 -21.20
C TYR A 17 -14.25 9.15 -22.66
N GLN A 18 -13.00 8.78 -22.90
CA GLN A 18 -12.56 8.29 -24.19
C GLN A 18 -12.54 6.76 -24.16
N ASN A 19 -13.10 6.13 -25.17
CA ASN A 19 -12.92 4.70 -25.38
C ASN A 19 -11.48 4.46 -25.80
N MET A 20 -10.72 3.73 -25.00
CA MET A 20 -9.43 3.22 -25.41
C MET A 20 -9.65 2.06 -26.36
N ASP A 21 -9.28 2.21 -27.60
CA ASP A 21 -9.22 1.12 -28.56
C ASP A 21 -8.00 0.26 -28.22
N ASP A 22 -8.19 -1.02 -27.94
CA ASP A 22 -7.10 -1.98 -27.80
C ASP A 22 -6.12 -1.72 -26.63
N ALA A 23 -6.60 -1.75 -25.39
CA ALA A 23 -5.75 -1.72 -24.21
C ALA A 23 -5.26 -3.13 -23.86
N ARG A 24 -3.95 -3.30 -23.65
CA ARG A 24 -3.31 -4.55 -23.23
C ARG A 24 -2.57 -4.35 -21.93
N THR A 25 -2.70 -5.31 -21.05
CA THR A 25 -1.95 -5.34 -19.79
C THR A 25 -1.34 -6.72 -19.63
N TYR A 26 -0.04 -6.77 -19.46
CA TYR A 26 0.67 -8.01 -19.16
C TYR A 26 1.65 -7.80 -18.03
N GLY A 27 1.88 -8.83 -17.25
CA GLY A 27 2.72 -8.73 -16.08
C GLY A 27 3.11 -10.07 -15.50
N VAL A 28 3.99 -10.02 -14.54
CA VAL A 28 4.47 -11.17 -13.78
C VAL A 28 4.46 -10.84 -12.30
N ASP A 29 3.88 -11.72 -11.51
CA ASP A 29 3.87 -11.66 -10.05
C ASP A 29 4.66 -12.84 -9.49
N VAL A 30 5.62 -12.53 -8.63
CA VAL A 30 6.42 -13.54 -7.91
C VAL A 30 6.30 -13.28 -6.42
N ASN A 31 5.95 -14.32 -5.66
CA ASN A 31 5.88 -14.27 -4.22
C ASN A 31 6.71 -15.38 -3.59
N ALA A 32 7.46 -15.04 -2.55
CA ALA A 32 8.28 -15.97 -1.80
C ALA A 32 8.05 -15.81 -0.30
N LYS A 33 8.00 -16.93 0.41
CA LYS A 33 7.98 -16.97 1.87
C LYS A 33 9.05 -17.94 2.34
N TRP A 34 9.85 -17.50 3.29
CA TRP A 34 10.93 -18.30 3.86
C TRP A 34 10.94 -18.20 5.37
N THR A 35 11.08 -19.32 6.04
CA THR A 35 11.15 -19.42 7.50
C THR A 35 12.44 -20.11 7.89
N PRO A 36 13.57 -19.35 7.90
CA PRO A 36 14.89 -19.94 8.17
C PRO A 36 15.00 -20.56 9.57
N VAL A 37 14.27 -19.99 10.52
CA VAL A 37 14.14 -20.50 11.88
C VAL A 37 12.70 -20.28 12.35
N GLN A 38 12.23 -21.05 13.34
CA GLN A 38 10.84 -20.97 13.84
C GLN A 38 10.42 -19.57 14.33
N SER A 39 11.38 -18.76 14.72
CA SER A 39 11.14 -17.42 15.23
C SER A 39 11.14 -16.34 14.14
N LEU A 40 11.57 -16.61 12.90
CA LEU A 40 11.72 -15.62 11.85
C LEU A 40 11.01 -16.06 10.58
N THR A 41 10.12 -15.22 10.10
CA THR A 41 9.46 -15.37 8.79
C THR A 41 9.81 -14.18 7.92
N LEU A 42 10.29 -14.45 6.72
CA LEU A 42 10.57 -13.47 5.69
C LEU A 42 9.59 -13.69 4.54
N THR A 43 9.02 -12.60 4.02
CA THR A 43 8.23 -12.67 2.79
C THR A 43 8.70 -11.60 1.81
N GLY A 44 8.64 -11.91 0.54
CA GLY A 44 8.92 -11.00 -0.54
C GLY A 44 7.92 -11.21 -1.66
N GLY A 45 7.45 -10.12 -2.23
CA GLY A 45 6.62 -10.10 -3.43
C GLY A 45 7.20 -9.11 -4.42
N TYR A 46 7.21 -9.48 -5.68
CA TYR A 46 7.59 -8.61 -6.77
C TYR A 46 6.56 -8.71 -7.88
N SER A 47 6.14 -7.57 -8.38
CA SER A 47 5.19 -7.44 -9.48
C SER A 47 5.80 -6.57 -10.57
N TYR A 48 5.83 -7.09 -11.77
CA TYR A 48 6.08 -6.32 -12.98
C TYR A 48 4.77 -6.20 -13.75
N LEU A 49 4.44 -5.00 -14.16
CA LEU A 49 3.25 -4.71 -14.94
C LEU A 49 3.61 -3.79 -16.08
N ASP A 50 3.26 -4.18 -17.28
CA ASP A 50 3.35 -3.35 -18.46
C ASP A 50 1.97 -3.13 -19.05
N THR A 51 1.71 -1.90 -19.49
CA THR A 51 0.40 -1.48 -19.97
C THR A 51 0.56 -0.68 -21.24
N GLU A 52 -0.12 -1.12 -22.26
CA GLU A 52 -0.15 -0.49 -23.56
C GLU A 52 -1.59 -0.15 -23.93
N ALA A 53 -1.83 1.02 -24.45
CA ALA A 53 -3.11 1.39 -25.00
C ALA A 53 -2.91 2.19 -26.30
N ASN A 54 -3.81 2.00 -27.23
CA ASN A 54 -3.88 2.84 -28.42
C ASN A 54 -4.99 3.85 -28.22
N GLN A 55 -4.67 5.12 -28.26
CA GLN A 55 -5.62 6.21 -28.21
C GLN A 55 -5.68 6.90 -29.55
N TYR A 56 -6.89 7.14 -30.04
CA TYR A 56 -7.08 7.93 -31.24
C TYR A 56 -6.92 9.41 -30.91
N ASP A 57 -5.99 10.05 -31.57
CA ASP A 57 -5.78 11.48 -31.47
C ASP A 57 -6.63 12.16 -32.55
N GLU A 58 -7.59 12.97 -32.15
CA GLU A 58 -8.50 13.65 -33.07
C GLU A 58 -7.82 14.79 -33.82
N GLU A 59 -6.77 15.43 -33.25
CA GLU A 59 -6.05 16.52 -33.90
C GLU A 59 -5.18 16.00 -35.03
N ASP A 60 -4.45 14.93 -34.80
CA ASP A 60 -3.54 14.36 -35.80
C ASP A 60 -4.19 13.28 -36.68
N GLN A 61 -5.41 12.84 -36.33
CA GLN A 61 -6.16 11.74 -36.97
C GLN A 61 -5.37 10.43 -37.04
N VAL A 62 -4.51 10.18 -36.06
CA VAL A 62 -3.69 8.98 -35.97
C VAL A 62 -3.89 8.28 -34.62
N ARG A 63 -3.63 6.99 -34.61
CA ARG A 63 -3.57 6.22 -33.36
C ARG A 63 -2.19 6.40 -32.73
N LYS A 64 -2.16 6.91 -31.52
CA LYS A 64 -0.94 7.04 -30.73
C LYS A 64 -0.86 5.93 -29.69
N HIS A 65 0.31 5.36 -29.55
CA HIS A 65 0.61 4.42 -28.50
C HIS A 65 0.84 5.19 -27.19
N VAL A 66 0.07 4.84 -26.17
CA VAL A 66 0.09 5.54 -24.88
C VAL A 66 0.24 4.55 -23.73
N ILE A 67 0.90 4.98 -22.67
CA ILE A 67 0.97 4.24 -21.40
C ILE A 67 -0.21 4.65 -20.55
N ILE A 68 -0.84 3.69 -19.86
CA ILE A 68 -1.97 4.00 -18.98
C ILE A 68 -1.47 4.80 -17.79
N ASP A 69 -2.09 5.96 -17.56
CA ASP A 69 -1.73 6.91 -16.53
C ASP A 69 -1.78 6.33 -15.10
N GLY A 70 -0.84 6.76 -14.27
CA GLY A 70 -0.76 6.38 -12.87
C GLY A 70 -0.18 4.99 -12.62
N MET A 71 0.25 4.29 -13.67
CA MET A 71 0.80 2.94 -13.55
C MET A 71 2.30 2.95 -13.25
N ALA A 72 2.71 2.07 -12.36
CA ALA A 72 4.11 1.81 -12.04
C ALA A 72 4.48 0.42 -12.56
N HIS A 73 5.54 0.32 -13.36
CA HIS A 73 5.96 -0.98 -13.92
C HIS A 73 6.47 -1.95 -12.86
N HIS A 74 7.14 -1.45 -11.82
CA HIS A 74 7.75 -2.31 -10.81
C HIS A 74 7.17 -2.00 -9.43
N ARG A 75 6.72 -3.03 -8.74
CA ARG A 75 6.32 -2.97 -7.34
C ARG A 75 6.97 -4.12 -6.59
N ALA A 76 7.46 -3.85 -5.40
CA ALA A 76 7.95 -4.88 -4.50
C ALA A 76 7.40 -4.67 -3.09
N THR A 77 7.14 -5.78 -2.42
CA THR A 77 6.80 -5.82 -1.00
C THR A 77 7.75 -6.75 -0.29
N VAL A 78 8.22 -6.36 0.88
CA VAL A 78 9.06 -7.20 1.72
C VAL A 78 8.56 -7.15 3.14
N SER A 79 8.67 -8.26 3.86
CA SER A 79 8.43 -8.25 5.30
C SER A 79 9.37 -9.20 6.03
N ALA A 80 9.71 -8.82 7.26
CA ALA A 80 10.42 -9.66 8.20
C ALA A 80 9.64 -9.64 9.52
N ILE A 81 9.21 -10.79 9.98
CA ILE A 81 8.48 -10.95 11.24
C ILE A 81 9.28 -11.88 12.13
N TRP A 82 9.74 -11.34 13.25
CA TRP A 82 10.43 -12.10 14.27
C TRP A 82 9.57 -12.20 15.51
N THR A 83 9.52 -13.41 16.12
CA THR A 83 8.75 -13.66 17.35
C THR A 83 9.59 -14.46 18.33
N HIS A 84 9.58 -14.06 19.59
CA HIS A 84 10.23 -14.80 20.65
C HIS A 84 9.32 -14.91 21.88
N ALA A 85 9.30 -16.07 22.49
CA ALA A 85 8.53 -16.32 23.69
C ALA A 85 9.46 -16.77 24.85
N TRP A 86 9.49 -15.99 25.89
CA TRP A 86 10.24 -16.32 27.11
C TRP A 86 9.35 -17.15 28.05
N ARG A 87 9.61 -18.44 28.11
CA ARG A 87 8.78 -19.38 28.88
C ARG A 87 8.69 -19.03 30.37
N ARG A 88 9.76 -18.50 30.95
CA ARG A 88 9.80 -18.16 32.40
C ARG A 88 9.04 -16.87 32.75
N SER A 89 8.94 -15.93 31.85
CA SER A 89 8.32 -14.62 32.08
C SER A 89 6.86 -14.53 31.61
N ASN A 90 6.29 -15.60 31.02
CA ASN A 90 4.97 -15.55 30.40
C ASN A 90 4.80 -14.39 29.39
N TYR A 91 5.90 -14.03 28.74
CA TYR A 91 5.97 -12.92 27.81
C TYR A 91 6.35 -13.40 26.42
N ARG A 92 5.72 -12.81 25.41
CA ARG A 92 6.07 -12.99 24.01
C ARG A 92 6.23 -11.62 23.34
N LEU A 93 7.30 -11.48 22.59
CA LEU A 93 7.58 -10.32 21.76
C LEU A 93 7.48 -10.72 20.29
N GLY A 94 6.79 -9.89 19.51
CA GLY A 94 6.81 -9.91 18.06
C GLY A 94 7.35 -8.58 17.54
N ILE A 95 8.21 -8.63 16.55
CA ILE A 95 8.71 -7.45 15.82
C ILE A 95 8.46 -7.70 14.34
N GLY A 96 7.79 -6.76 13.68
CA GLY A 96 7.50 -6.82 12.26
C GLY A 96 8.02 -5.58 11.54
N VAL A 97 8.78 -5.82 10.47
CA VAL A 97 9.22 -4.78 9.53
C VAL A 97 8.57 -5.06 8.19
N TYR A 98 8.01 -4.05 7.57
CA TYR A 98 7.32 -4.14 6.28
C TYR A 98 7.81 -3.03 5.38
N GLY A 99 8.13 -3.37 4.14
CA GLY A 99 8.54 -2.44 3.10
C GLY A 99 7.65 -2.57 1.87
N ARG A 100 7.29 -1.43 1.30
CA ARG A 100 6.66 -1.32 -0.01
C ARG A 100 7.49 -0.40 -0.87
N ILE A 101 7.92 -0.89 -2.01
CA ILE A 101 8.78 -0.19 -2.95
C ILE A 101 8.03 -0.10 -4.27
N GLN A 102 8.06 1.05 -4.89
CA GLN A 102 7.39 1.30 -6.16
C GLN A 102 8.26 2.14 -7.07
N SER A 103 8.34 1.76 -8.34
CA SER A 103 9.01 2.56 -9.37
C SER A 103 8.24 3.85 -9.67
N LYS A 104 8.79 4.68 -10.53
CA LYS A 104 8.10 5.85 -11.06
C LYS A 104 6.74 5.45 -11.63
N ARG A 105 5.76 6.33 -11.47
CA ARG A 105 4.47 6.25 -12.14
C ARG A 105 4.50 7.13 -13.38
N TYR A 106 3.92 6.65 -14.43
CA TYR A 106 3.88 7.37 -15.71
C TYR A 106 2.56 8.13 -15.80
N TYR A 107 2.63 9.36 -16.28
CA TYR A 107 1.52 10.23 -16.61
C TYR A 107 1.86 10.95 -17.90
N GLN A 108 0.92 11.01 -18.84
CA GLN A 108 1.18 11.59 -20.16
C GLN A 108 1.40 13.09 -20.10
N ASP A 109 0.53 13.79 -19.38
CA ASP A 109 0.46 15.26 -19.43
C ASP A 109 1.17 15.93 -18.25
N ASP A 110 1.22 15.30 -17.09
CA ASP A 110 1.66 15.92 -15.83
C ASP A 110 3.09 15.56 -15.42
N GLY A 111 3.80 14.81 -16.25
CA GLY A 111 5.13 14.30 -15.92
C GLY A 111 5.08 13.11 -14.94
N ASN A 112 6.22 12.47 -14.75
CA ASN A 112 6.30 11.22 -13.99
C ASN A 112 6.27 11.43 -12.48
N GLY A 113 5.44 10.67 -11.79
CA GLY A 113 5.51 10.54 -10.34
C GLY A 113 6.80 9.84 -9.91
N LYS A 114 7.41 10.31 -8.81
CA LYS A 114 8.68 9.77 -8.31
C LYS A 114 8.55 8.33 -7.83
N ALA A 115 9.62 7.57 -7.95
CA ALA A 115 9.75 6.30 -7.25
C ALA A 115 9.80 6.53 -5.75
N TYR A 116 9.21 5.63 -4.96
CA TYR A 116 9.22 5.75 -3.51
C TYR A 116 9.30 4.40 -2.79
N ASN A 117 9.64 4.48 -1.53
CA ASN A 117 9.51 3.34 -0.62
C ASN A 117 8.86 3.79 0.70
N LEU A 118 7.99 2.94 1.21
CA LEU A 118 7.29 3.13 2.48
C LEU A 118 7.63 1.96 3.41
N TRP A 119 8.06 2.31 4.60
CA TRP A 119 8.45 1.32 5.61
C TRP A 119 7.64 1.50 6.88
N ARG A 120 7.25 0.36 7.45
CA ARG A 120 6.53 0.25 8.72
C ARG A 120 7.31 -0.64 9.67
N LEU A 121 7.35 -0.23 10.92
CA LEU A 121 7.80 -1.06 12.03
C LEU A 121 6.65 -1.22 13.00
N ASN A 122 6.41 -2.43 13.45
CA ASN A 122 5.50 -2.68 14.56
C ASN A 122 6.11 -3.63 15.58
N THR A 123 5.68 -3.47 16.83
CA THR A 123 5.99 -4.37 17.93
C THR A 123 4.71 -4.84 18.57
N ARG A 124 4.69 -6.11 18.98
CA ARG A 124 3.58 -6.76 19.66
C ARG A 124 4.09 -7.40 20.96
N HIS A 125 3.58 -6.93 22.06
CA HIS A 125 3.95 -7.39 23.38
C HIS A 125 2.77 -8.15 24.00
N GLN A 126 2.94 -9.44 24.23
CA GLN A 126 1.89 -10.29 24.82
C GLN A 126 2.30 -10.77 26.21
N PHE A 127 1.43 -10.53 27.18
CA PHE A 127 1.63 -10.88 28.59
C PHE A 127 0.55 -11.85 29.04
N LYS A 128 0.92 -12.95 29.63
CA LYS A 128 -0.01 -13.83 30.35
C LYS A 128 -0.02 -13.41 31.80
N LEU A 129 -1.09 -12.78 32.23
CA LEU A 129 -1.29 -12.29 33.61
C LEU A 129 -2.09 -13.28 34.41
N GLY A 130 -1.42 -14.38 34.80
CA GLY A 130 -2.05 -15.47 35.56
C GLY A 130 -2.85 -16.44 34.68
N LYS A 131 -3.91 -17.05 35.25
CA LYS A 131 -4.65 -18.15 34.59
C LYS A 131 -5.78 -17.69 33.66
N ARG A 132 -6.26 -16.47 33.83
CA ARG A 132 -7.48 -15.97 33.14
C ARG A 132 -7.28 -14.68 32.36
N TRP A 133 -6.18 -13.96 32.57
CA TRP A 133 -5.94 -12.66 31.98
C TRP A 133 -4.80 -12.71 30.96
N ASN A 134 -5.00 -12.10 29.82
CA ASN A 134 -3.96 -11.82 28.86
C ASN A 134 -4.01 -10.33 28.53
N ALA A 135 -2.85 -9.71 28.41
CA ALA A 135 -2.72 -8.35 27.91
C ALA A 135 -1.86 -8.36 26.64
N GLU A 136 -2.24 -7.57 25.68
CA GLU A 136 -1.47 -7.34 24.48
C GLU A 136 -1.32 -5.84 24.25
N VAL A 137 -0.08 -5.40 24.06
CA VAL A 137 0.26 -4.03 23.69
C VAL A 137 0.89 -4.08 22.31
N ASN A 138 0.34 -3.29 21.39
CA ASN A 138 0.93 -3.08 20.07
C ASN A 138 1.37 -1.63 19.96
N ALA A 139 2.54 -1.42 19.38
CA ALA A 139 3.06 -0.10 19.03
C ALA A 139 3.73 -0.15 17.67
N GLY A 140 3.64 0.93 16.93
CA GLY A 140 4.26 0.97 15.62
C GLY A 140 4.44 2.36 15.04
N ILE A 141 5.19 2.39 13.98
CA ILE A 141 5.51 3.58 13.19
C ILE A 141 5.23 3.25 11.74
N ASP A 142 4.35 4.01 11.11
CA ASP A 142 4.15 4.00 9.68
C ASP A 142 4.99 5.09 9.01
N ASN A 143 5.40 4.81 7.77
CA ASN A 143 6.20 5.73 6.97
C ASN A 143 7.43 6.24 7.75
N ILE A 144 8.29 5.31 8.17
CA ILE A 144 9.47 5.57 9.03
C ILE A 144 10.34 6.72 8.48
N PHE A 145 10.51 6.78 7.17
CA PHE A 145 11.35 7.77 6.51
C PHE A 145 10.62 9.07 6.19
N ASN A 146 9.36 9.21 6.63
CA ASN A 146 8.56 10.42 6.46
C ASN A 146 8.46 10.87 4.99
N TYR A 147 8.27 9.92 4.08
CA TYR A 147 8.09 10.24 2.67
C TYR A 147 6.77 10.98 2.43
N TYR A 148 6.83 12.03 1.65
CA TYR A 148 5.68 12.75 1.13
C TYR A 148 5.70 12.75 -0.39
N GLU A 149 4.56 12.47 -1.00
CA GLU A 149 4.38 12.69 -2.42
C GLU A 149 4.26 14.20 -2.66
N THR A 150 5.21 14.76 -3.37
CA THR A 150 5.27 16.20 -3.66
C THR A 150 4.88 16.52 -5.10
N THR A 151 4.71 15.50 -5.94
CA THR A 151 4.32 15.69 -7.34
C THR A 151 2.80 15.79 -7.41
N TYR A 152 2.33 16.95 -7.84
CA TYR A 152 0.92 17.20 -8.09
C TYR A 152 0.58 16.74 -9.51
N HIS A 153 -0.47 15.94 -9.62
CA HIS A 153 -1.02 15.49 -10.90
C HIS A 153 -2.45 15.98 -11.01
N SER A 154 -2.75 16.77 -12.01
CA SER A 154 -4.05 17.46 -12.18
C SER A 154 -5.25 16.52 -12.18
N LEU A 155 -5.07 15.30 -12.66
CA LEU A 155 -6.11 14.29 -12.76
C LEU A 155 -6.18 13.36 -11.54
N ASN A 156 -5.27 13.48 -10.57
CA ASN A 156 -5.11 12.48 -9.51
C ASN A 156 -5.06 13.12 -8.12
N TYR A 157 -6.19 13.57 -7.65
CA TYR A 157 -6.35 14.22 -6.33
C TYR A 157 -6.07 13.30 -5.12
N GLY A 158 -5.74 12.05 -5.32
CA GLY A 158 -5.79 11.05 -4.25
C GLY A 158 -4.48 10.38 -3.85
N THR A 159 -3.33 10.81 -4.35
CA THR A 159 -2.05 10.12 -4.09
C THR A 159 -1.18 10.76 -3.02
N THR A 160 -1.76 11.54 -2.13
CA THR A 160 -1.03 12.02 -0.97
C THR A 160 -0.76 10.88 0.00
N THR A 161 0.51 10.54 0.19
CA THR A 161 0.91 9.66 1.28
C THR A 161 0.83 10.40 2.60
N ALA A 162 0.18 9.79 3.59
CA ALA A 162 0.26 10.30 4.95
C ALA A 162 1.72 10.30 5.41
N GLY A 163 2.16 11.37 6.06
CA GLY A 163 3.48 11.46 6.67
C GLY A 163 3.71 10.38 7.72
N ARG A 164 4.84 10.43 8.39
CA ARG A 164 5.13 9.54 9.51
C ARG A 164 4.04 9.63 10.56
N ASN A 165 3.52 8.50 10.97
CA ASN A 165 2.58 8.43 12.07
C ASN A 165 2.95 7.31 13.05
N PHE A 166 2.52 7.50 14.30
CA PHE A 166 2.72 6.56 15.40
C PHE A 166 1.36 6.05 15.83
N TYR A 167 1.30 4.77 16.14
CA TYR A 167 0.07 4.17 16.66
C TYR A 167 0.36 3.23 17.80
N GLY A 168 -0.62 3.04 18.65
CA GLY A 168 -0.57 2.10 19.75
C GLY A 168 -1.96 1.56 20.07
N SER A 169 -2.01 0.34 20.58
CA SER A 169 -3.23 -0.29 21.09
C SER A 169 -2.95 -1.13 22.31
N LEU A 170 -3.92 -1.18 23.22
CA LEU A 170 -3.94 -2.06 24.38
C LEU A 170 -5.18 -2.94 24.29
N MET A 171 -4.98 -4.25 24.40
CA MET A 171 -6.07 -5.21 24.49
C MET A 171 -5.91 -6.02 25.77
N ILE A 172 -6.98 -6.12 26.55
CA ILE A 172 -7.03 -6.95 27.74
C ILE A 172 -8.11 -8.00 27.51
N GLN A 173 -7.75 -9.27 27.63
CA GLN A 173 -8.66 -10.40 27.48
C GLN A 173 -8.82 -11.11 28.80
N PHE A 174 -10.07 -11.33 29.17
CA PHE A 174 -10.45 -12.16 30.29
C PHE A 174 -11.23 -13.38 29.76
N GLY A 175 -10.82 -14.58 30.10
CA GLY A 175 -11.46 -15.79 29.59
C GLY A 175 -11.42 -16.95 30.58
N GLN A 176 -12.45 -17.81 30.54
CA GLN A 176 -12.43 -19.08 31.23
C GLN A 176 -11.50 -20.05 30.50
N LYS A 177 -10.79 -20.89 31.30
CA LYS A 177 -10.03 -22.01 30.76
C LYS A 177 -10.98 -22.91 29.98
N LYS A 178 -10.73 -23.14 28.67
CA LYS A 178 -11.44 -24.21 27.95
C LYS A 178 -11.18 -25.51 28.70
N THR A 179 -12.19 -26.05 29.34
CA THR A 179 -12.20 -27.41 29.85
C THR A 179 -12.08 -28.31 28.62
N LYS A 180 -11.03 -29.09 28.52
CA LYS A 180 -10.96 -30.16 27.52
C LYS A 180 -12.13 -31.10 27.86
N SER A 181 -13.12 -31.19 26.99
CA SER A 181 -14.03 -32.33 27.01
C SER A 181 -13.20 -33.55 26.63
N THR A 182 -13.17 -34.46 27.51
CA THR A 182 -12.65 -35.83 27.41
C THR A 182 -13.35 -36.57 26.29
#